data_a67e8159774d2fa8fd89f395eaf6341d
#
_entry.id   a67e8159774d2fa8fd89f395eaf6341d
#
_cell.length_a   1.000
_cell.length_b   1.000
_cell.length_c   1.000
_cell.angle_alpha   90.00
_cell.angle_beta   90.00
_cell.angle_gamma   90.00
#
_symmetry.space_group_name_H-M   'P 1'
#
loop_
_entity.id
_entity.type
_entity.pdbx_description
1 polymer ?
#
loop_
_entity_poly.entity_id
_entity_poly.type
_entity_poly.pdbx_seq_one_letter_code
_entity_poly.pdbx_strand_id
1 'polypeptide(L)'
;MKTKKIKLKNNVVIPNNVFLAPMAGWTDVGFRSLAKEAGAGLCFTEMISAKALLYKNKKTFDMLATEDNEKPIAIQLFGNSPESFKKALELPIIQKFDVVDINMGCPAPKIVKNCEGSFLMTQIDLARQIIRTCVAATKKPVSVKFRLGWDEKNINAIEFAKMCEEEGVSFITVHGRTKSQGYSGKCNLDAIKEVVSSVKIPVIANGDIKSVEDAENVLKYTGAAGVMIGRGSLGNVEIFAKCCNQKFNLTKKEQIYKHFDVLGKYFSEKFVILSMRKHLAYYLRGLKNYAEIMRQLMKEEDIKKVKNIIEQQLSNAE
;
A
#
# COMPACT_ATOMS: atom_id res chain seq x y z
N MET A 1 -16.54 11.68 4.05
CA MET A 1 -16.47 11.35 5.50
C MET A 1 -15.71 12.43 6.29
N LYS A 2 -15.83 12.47 7.64
CA LYS A 2 -15.03 13.37 8.48
C LYS A 2 -13.64 12.76 8.68
N THR A 3 -12.63 13.33 8.03
CA THR A 3 -11.24 12.88 8.15
C THR A 3 -10.52 13.54 9.32
N LYS A 4 -9.47 12.88 9.84
CA LYS A 4 -8.66 13.36 10.96
C LYS A 4 -7.19 13.30 10.62
N LYS A 5 -6.41 14.29 11.06
CA LYS A 5 -4.94 14.22 10.99
C LYS A 5 -4.42 13.19 11.99
N ILE A 6 -3.37 12.47 11.62
CA ILE A 6 -2.65 11.56 12.53
C ILE A 6 -1.28 12.18 12.80
N LYS A 7 -0.99 12.47 14.06
CA LYS A 7 0.31 12.98 14.50
C LYS A 7 1.16 11.80 14.96
N LEU A 8 2.32 11.65 14.40
CA LEU A 8 3.29 10.61 14.72
C LEU A 8 4.53 11.21 15.40
N LYS A 9 5.45 10.33 15.84
CA LYS A 9 6.75 10.74 16.38
C LYS A 9 7.49 11.68 15.43
N ASN A 10 8.39 12.50 15.99
CA ASN A 10 9.28 13.40 15.25
C ASN A 10 8.55 14.37 14.30
N ASN A 11 7.40 14.88 14.75
CA ASN A 11 6.61 15.88 14.04
C ASN A 11 6.09 15.44 12.66
N VAL A 12 6.10 14.15 12.35
CA VAL A 12 5.45 13.64 11.14
C VAL A 12 3.94 13.75 11.29
N VAL A 13 3.31 14.52 10.41
CA VAL A 13 1.86 14.73 10.39
C VAL A 13 1.28 14.14 9.11
N ILE A 14 0.44 13.14 9.25
CA ILE A 14 -0.35 12.60 8.15
C ILE A 14 -1.61 13.45 8.02
N PRO A 15 -1.88 14.06 6.85
CA PRO A 15 -2.92 15.09 6.70
C PRO A 15 -4.34 14.57 6.88
N ASN A 16 -4.57 13.30 6.63
CA ASN A 16 -5.86 12.63 6.88
C ASN A 16 -5.66 11.13 7.11
N ASN A 17 -6.71 10.45 7.53
CA ASN A 17 -6.68 9.05 7.94
C ASN A 17 -7.19 8.06 6.87
N VAL A 18 -7.02 8.39 5.59
CA VAL A 18 -7.34 7.52 4.45
C VAL A 18 -6.06 7.19 3.70
N PHE A 19 -5.61 5.94 3.78
CA PHE A 19 -4.30 5.51 3.28
C PHE A 19 -4.42 4.65 2.03
N LEU A 20 -3.44 4.75 1.13
CA LEU A 20 -3.26 3.78 0.04
C LEU A 20 -2.46 2.58 0.56
N ALA A 21 -2.97 1.36 0.37
CA ALA A 21 -2.29 0.12 0.77
C ALA A 21 -1.06 -0.15 -0.12
N PRO A 22 0.03 -0.71 0.46
CA PRO A 22 1.13 -1.28 -0.34
C PRO A 22 0.63 -2.52 -1.09
N MET A 23 0.78 -2.51 -2.41
CA MET A 23 0.36 -3.62 -3.28
C MET A 23 1.46 -3.92 -4.30
N ALA A 24 2.11 -5.08 -4.15
CA ALA A 24 3.18 -5.52 -5.05
C ALA A 24 2.73 -5.53 -6.52
N GLY A 25 3.49 -4.86 -7.35
CA GLY A 25 3.20 -4.68 -8.76
C GLY A 25 2.12 -3.61 -9.07
N TRP A 26 1.55 -2.92 -8.11
CA TRP A 26 0.45 -1.95 -8.33
C TRP A 26 0.76 -0.56 -7.80
N THR A 27 1.41 -0.44 -6.64
CA THR A 27 1.69 0.86 -6.03
C THR A 27 3.06 1.39 -6.45
N ASP A 28 3.29 1.42 -7.77
CA ASP A 28 4.40 2.13 -8.38
C ASP A 28 4.31 3.65 -8.16
N VAL A 29 5.38 4.37 -8.50
CA VAL A 29 5.47 5.82 -8.26
C VAL A 29 4.35 6.60 -8.96
N GLY A 30 3.94 6.19 -10.16
CA GLY A 30 2.86 6.86 -10.91
C GLY A 30 1.51 6.70 -10.23
N PHE A 31 1.18 5.49 -9.78
CA PHE A 31 -0.07 5.23 -9.09
C PHE A 31 -0.13 5.91 -7.71
N ARG A 32 0.97 5.90 -6.95
CA ARG A 32 1.04 6.59 -5.66
C ARG A 32 0.91 8.11 -5.81
N SER A 33 1.59 8.69 -6.80
CA SER A 33 1.49 10.13 -7.12
C SER A 33 0.04 10.55 -7.41
N LEU A 34 -0.68 9.76 -8.22
CA LEU A 34 -2.11 9.98 -8.49
C LEU A 34 -2.98 9.84 -7.25
N ALA A 35 -2.77 8.79 -6.46
CA ALA A 35 -3.53 8.57 -5.23
C ALA A 35 -3.31 9.71 -4.23
N LYS A 36 -2.10 10.24 -4.16
CA LYS A 36 -1.76 11.37 -3.30
C LYS A 36 -2.42 12.66 -3.76
N GLU A 37 -2.40 12.93 -5.05
CA GLU A 37 -3.12 14.07 -5.65
C GLU A 37 -4.64 13.98 -5.43
N ALA A 38 -5.18 12.75 -5.47
CA ALA A 38 -6.56 12.47 -5.12
C ALA A 38 -6.84 12.55 -3.61
N GLY A 39 -5.85 12.87 -2.77
CA GLY A 39 -6.04 13.12 -1.35
C GLY A 39 -5.73 11.96 -0.41
N ALA A 40 -5.04 10.90 -0.86
CA ALA A 40 -4.54 9.87 0.07
C ALA A 40 -3.64 10.49 1.14
N GLY A 41 -3.92 10.26 2.42
CA GLY A 41 -3.17 10.82 3.54
C GLY A 41 -1.74 10.28 3.61
N LEU A 42 -1.60 8.97 3.41
CA LEU A 42 -0.30 8.28 3.37
C LEU A 42 -0.33 7.22 2.27
N CYS A 43 0.72 7.22 1.45
CA CYS A 43 0.99 6.16 0.47
C CYS A 43 2.19 5.33 0.94
N PHE A 44 2.22 4.09 0.51
CA PHE A 44 3.30 3.15 0.80
C PHE A 44 3.94 2.68 -0.50
N THR A 45 5.26 2.51 -0.51
CA THR A 45 5.92 1.83 -1.62
C THR A 45 5.38 0.41 -1.78
N GLU A 46 5.68 -0.24 -2.88
CA GLU A 46 5.60 -1.70 -2.91
C GLU A 46 6.49 -2.29 -1.81
N MET A 47 6.29 -3.56 -1.47
CA MET A 47 7.13 -4.22 -0.47
C MET A 47 8.57 -4.40 -0.99
N ILE A 48 9.54 -3.88 -0.25
CA ILE A 48 10.96 -3.86 -0.58
C ILE A 48 11.72 -4.82 0.32
N SER A 49 12.49 -5.74 -0.26
CA SER A 49 13.33 -6.64 0.54
C SER A 49 14.47 -5.89 1.22
N ALA A 50 14.50 -5.92 2.56
CA ALA A 50 15.59 -5.34 3.34
C ALA A 50 16.95 -5.92 2.93
N LYS A 51 17.02 -7.24 2.69
CA LYS A 51 18.21 -7.92 2.21
C LYS A 51 18.62 -7.49 0.80
N ALA A 52 17.66 -7.36 -0.13
CA ALA A 52 17.96 -6.97 -1.51
C ALA A 52 18.49 -5.53 -1.63
N LEU A 53 18.08 -4.63 -0.74
CA LEU A 53 18.64 -3.28 -0.66
C LEU A 53 20.15 -3.28 -0.40
N LEU A 54 20.63 -4.19 0.44
CA LEU A 54 22.06 -4.28 0.79
C LEU A 54 22.93 -4.69 -0.39
N TYR A 55 22.39 -5.48 -1.32
CA TYR A 55 23.08 -5.90 -2.54
C TYR A 55 22.99 -4.88 -3.67
N LYS A 56 22.45 -3.69 -3.43
CA LYS A 56 22.29 -2.62 -4.42
C LYS A 56 21.63 -3.10 -5.73
N ASN A 57 20.70 -4.03 -5.63
CA ASN A 57 19.98 -4.57 -6.78
C ASN A 57 19.22 -3.45 -7.50
N LYS A 58 19.53 -3.21 -8.78
CA LYS A 58 18.94 -2.12 -9.56
C LYS A 58 17.40 -2.13 -9.51
N LYS A 59 16.77 -3.29 -9.73
CA LYS A 59 15.30 -3.40 -9.70
C LYS A 59 14.71 -3.01 -8.35
N THR A 60 15.40 -3.33 -7.25
CA THR A 60 14.96 -2.94 -5.91
C THR A 60 15.09 -1.43 -5.70
N PHE A 61 16.17 -0.82 -6.20
CA PHE A 61 16.35 0.64 -6.13
C PHE A 61 15.36 1.40 -7.03
N ASP A 62 15.04 0.86 -8.20
CA ASP A 62 14.03 1.42 -9.11
C ASP A 62 12.64 1.52 -8.43
N MET A 63 12.29 0.57 -7.55
CA MET A 63 11.04 0.59 -6.76
C MET A 63 11.01 1.69 -5.69
N LEU A 64 12.14 2.34 -5.40
CA LEU A 64 12.27 3.46 -4.46
C LEU A 64 12.09 4.83 -5.10
N ALA A 65 11.73 4.89 -6.39
CA ALA A 65 11.37 6.14 -7.06
C ALA A 65 10.19 6.82 -6.34
N THR A 66 10.28 8.13 -6.13
CA THR A 66 9.25 8.94 -5.46
C THR A 66 9.13 10.30 -6.13
N GLU A 67 7.91 10.83 -6.20
CA GLU A 67 7.61 12.23 -6.57
C GLU A 67 7.47 13.11 -5.32
N ASP A 68 7.74 14.39 -5.45
CA ASP A 68 7.67 15.34 -4.31
C ASP A 68 6.26 15.46 -3.73
N ASN A 69 5.23 15.31 -4.55
CA ASN A 69 3.84 15.37 -4.10
C ASN A 69 3.42 14.17 -3.24
N GLU A 70 4.21 13.10 -3.18
CA GLU A 70 3.87 11.90 -2.39
C GLU A 70 4.04 12.08 -0.87
N LYS A 71 4.68 13.16 -0.43
CA LYS A 71 4.92 13.38 1.02
C LYS A 71 3.65 13.71 1.82
N PRO A 72 3.50 13.15 3.04
CA PRO A 72 4.35 12.13 3.63
C PRO A 72 4.20 10.78 2.92
N ILE A 73 5.30 10.03 2.82
CA ILE A 73 5.35 8.71 2.18
C ILE A 73 6.03 7.68 3.09
N ALA A 74 5.54 6.44 3.05
CA ALA A 74 6.12 5.32 3.78
C ALA A 74 6.88 4.37 2.84
N ILE A 75 8.08 3.94 3.27
CA ILE A 75 8.72 2.77 2.67
C ILE A 75 8.23 1.52 3.39
N GLN A 76 7.75 0.51 2.64
CA GLN A 76 7.43 -0.79 3.24
C GLN A 76 8.56 -1.77 3.01
N LEU A 77 9.19 -2.23 4.11
CA LEU A 77 10.24 -3.23 4.11
C LEU A 77 9.69 -4.61 4.48
N PHE A 78 10.29 -5.66 3.91
CA PHE A 78 10.06 -7.04 4.34
C PHE A 78 11.37 -7.83 4.43
N GLY A 79 11.38 -8.88 5.24
CA GLY A 79 12.52 -9.75 5.48
C GLY A 79 12.29 -10.59 6.74
N ASN A 80 13.29 -11.40 7.09
CA ASN A 80 13.29 -12.27 8.26
C ASN A 80 14.53 -12.10 9.16
N SER A 81 15.40 -11.12 8.85
CA SER A 81 16.67 -10.90 9.58
C SER A 81 16.71 -9.51 10.21
N PRO A 82 16.71 -9.38 11.54
CA PRO A 82 16.86 -8.09 12.22
C PRO A 82 18.08 -7.30 11.74
N GLU A 83 19.22 -7.97 11.52
CA GLU A 83 20.43 -7.35 11.02
C GLU A 83 20.27 -6.75 9.63
N SER A 84 19.54 -7.45 8.73
CA SER A 84 19.26 -6.91 7.39
C SER A 84 18.39 -5.66 7.44
N PHE A 85 17.40 -5.61 8.33
CA PHE A 85 16.58 -4.40 8.54
C PHE A 85 17.44 -3.25 9.07
N LYS A 86 18.28 -3.49 10.10
CA LYS A 86 19.17 -2.47 10.65
C LYS A 86 20.03 -1.84 9.57
N LYS A 87 20.80 -2.65 8.83
CA LYS A 87 21.66 -2.17 7.75
C LYS A 87 20.88 -1.46 6.63
N ALA A 88 19.69 -1.97 6.27
CA ALA A 88 18.85 -1.31 5.27
C ALA A 88 18.41 0.08 5.72
N LEU A 89 18.06 0.25 6.99
CA LEU A 89 17.65 1.54 7.57
C LEU A 89 18.79 2.58 7.67
N GLU A 90 20.03 2.14 7.67
CA GLU A 90 21.23 3.00 7.65
C GLU A 90 21.52 3.56 6.24
N LEU A 91 20.92 3.01 5.18
CA LEU A 91 21.16 3.46 3.81
C LEU A 91 20.62 4.89 3.58
N PRO A 92 21.40 5.78 2.92
CA PRO A 92 20.98 7.17 2.69
C PRO A 92 19.64 7.30 1.95
N ILE A 93 19.30 6.36 1.09
CA ILE A 93 18.05 6.36 0.33
C ILE A 93 16.81 6.36 1.22
N ILE A 94 16.90 5.80 2.44
CA ILE A 94 15.80 5.74 3.41
C ILE A 94 15.40 7.15 3.89
N GLN A 95 16.29 8.12 3.79
CA GLN A 95 16.00 9.50 4.19
C GLN A 95 14.89 10.14 3.35
N LYS A 96 14.64 9.66 2.14
CA LYS A 96 13.53 10.13 1.28
C LYS A 96 12.15 9.86 1.87
N PHE A 97 11.99 8.87 2.74
CA PHE A 97 10.73 8.41 3.30
C PHE A 97 10.49 9.02 4.67
N ASP A 98 9.22 9.27 5.00
CA ASP A 98 8.82 9.88 6.27
C ASP A 98 8.46 8.82 7.32
N VAL A 99 8.03 7.63 6.89
CA VAL A 99 7.62 6.50 7.72
C VAL A 99 8.31 5.23 7.22
N VAL A 100 8.70 4.36 8.15
CA VAL A 100 9.15 2.99 7.86
C VAL A 100 8.04 2.03 8.23
N ASP A 101 7.55 1.25 7.29
CA ASP A 101 6.54 0.23 7.51
C ASP A 101 7.14 -1.17 7.35
N ILE A 102 6.76 -2.10 8.23
CA ILE A 102 7.23 -3.48 8.21
C ILE A 102 6.10 -4.38 7.74
N ASN A 103 6.33 -5.13 6.65
CA ASN A 103 5.36 -6.11 6.15
C ASN A 103 5.44 -7.41 6.95
N MET A 104 4.39 -7.70 7.69
CA MET A 104 4.18 -8.98 8.40
C MET A 104 2.83 -9.62 8.00
N GLY A 105 2.34 -9.30 6.79
CA GLY A 105 1.03 -9.76 6.34
C GLY A 105 0.97 -10.32 4.91
N CYS A 106 2.04 -10.29 4.13
CA CYS A 106 2.05 -10.82 2.78
C CYS A 106 1.84 -12.36 2.77
N PRO A 107 0.77 -12.88 2.11
CA PRO A 107 0.48 -14.31 2.10
C PRO A 107 1.13 -15.04 0.92
N ALA A 108 1.88 -14.34 0.04
CA ALA A 108 2.41 -14.91 -1.19
C ALA A 108 3.32 -16.12 -0.90
N PRO A 109 3.13 -17.27 -1.59
CA PRO A 109 3.87 -18.51 -1.30
C PRO A 109 5.38 -18.35 -1.28
N LYS A 110 5.93 -17.55 -2.22
CA LYS A 110 7.38 -17.28 -2.30
C LYS A 110 7.90 -16.54 -1.05
N ILE A 111 7.12 -15.60 -0.53
CA ILE A 111 7.48 -14.82 0.67
C ILE A 111 7.40 -15.70 1.92
N VAL A 112 6.29 -16.41 2.06
CA VAL A 112 6.05 -17.31 3.21
C VAL A 112 7.08 -18.45 3.26
N LYS A 113 7.45 -19.03 2.09
CA LYS A 113 8.50 -20.08 2.02
C LYS A 113 9.86 -19.57 2.53
N ASN A 114 10.13 -18.29 2.40
CA ASN A 114 11.35 -17.66 2.90
C ASN A 114 11.23 -17.21 4.38
N CYS A 115 10.23 -17.65 5.11
CA CYS A 115 9.96 -17.24 6.50
C CYS A 115 9.76 -15.72 6.66
N GLU A 116 9.14 -15.07 5.67
CA GLU A 116 8.91 -13.63 5.61
C GLU A 116 7.40 -13.32 5.52
N GLY A 117 7.04 -12.05 5.64
CA GLY A 117 5.66 -11.60 5.51
C GLY A 117 4.75 -12.20 6.61
N SER A 118 3.64 -12.81 6.23
CA SER A 118 2.67 -13.38 7.19
C SER A 118 3.20 -14.58 7.99
N PHE A 119 4.31 -15.20 7.57
CA PHE A 119 4.97 -16.24 8.35
C PHE A 119 5.45 -15.70 9.71
N LEU A 120 5.87 -14.43 9.77
CA LEU A 120 6.33 -13.80 11.01
C LEU A 120 5.26 -13.74 12.11
N MET A 121 3.98 -13.82 11.74
CA MET A 121 2.92 -13.94 12.74
C MET A 121 2.94 -15.26 13.50
N THR A 122 3.58 -16.30 12.97
CA THR A 122 3.80 -17.59 13.66
C THR A 122 5.08 -17.61 14.51
N GLN A 123 5.90 -16.54 14.42
CA GLN A 123 7.22 -16.43 15.03
C GLN A 123 7.30 -15.11 15.82
N ILE A 124 6.51 -15.01 16.90
CA ILE A 124 6.32 -13.75 17.65
C ILE A 124 7.66 -13.20 18.16
N ASP A 125 8.56 -14.05 18.64
CA ASP A 125 9.87 -13.62 19.16
C ASP A 125 10.75 -13.02 18.05
N LEU A 126 10.77 -13.62 16.86
CA LEU A 126 11.47 -13.08 15.71
C LEU A 126 10.84 -11.77 15.22
N ALA A 127 9.51 -11.71 15.16
CA ALA A 127 8.78 -10.49 14.81
C ALA A 127 9.12 -9.36 15.82
N ARG A 128 9.12 -9.65 17.11
CA ARG A 128 9.51 -8.74 18.19
C ARG A 128 10.94 -8.22 17.99
N GLN A 129 11.90 -9.09 17.72
CA GLN A 129 13.29 -8.71 17.48
C GLN A 129 13.45 -7.80 16.28
N ILE A 130 12.74 -8.09 15.15
CA ILE A 130 12.75 -7.25 13.95
C ILE A 130 12.18 -5.86 14.28
N ILE A 131 11.03 -5.79 14.94
CA ILE A 131 10.38 -4.52 15.29
C ILE A 131 11.26 -3.69 16.21
N ARG A 132 11.76 -4.27 17.29
CA ARG A 132 12.68 -3.63 18.23
C ARG A 132 13.91 -3.07 17.53
N THR A 133 14.50 -3.86 16.64
CA THR A 133 15.66 -3.44 15.85
C THR A 133 15.33 -2.26 14.95
N CYS A 134 14.17 -2.29 14.25
CA CYS A 134 13.76 -1.18 13.40
C CYS A 134 13.49 0.10 14.20
N VAL A 135 12.79 0.00 15.33
CA VAL A 135 12.49 1.15 16.20
C VAL A 135 13.76 1.79 16.75
N ALA A 136 14.75 0.97 17.10
CA ALA A 136 16.04 1.44 17.60
C ALA A 136 16.95 2.03 16.49
N ALA A 137 16.87 1.51 15.27
CA ALA A 137 17.75 1.89 14.17
C ALA A 137 17.33 3.21 13.45
N THR A 138 16.14 3.75 13.70
CA THR A 138 15.70 4.98 13.04
C THR A 138 14.93 5.90 13.97
N LYS A 139 15.07 7.22 13.75
CA LYS A 139 14.22 8.24 14.39
C LYS A 139 12.84 8.36 13.73
N LYS A 140 12.65 7.81 12.54
CA LYS A 140 11.38 7.87 11.80
C LYS A 140 10.30 7.06 12.54
N PRO A 141 9.00 7.45 12.42
CA PRO A 141 7.92 6.60 12.86
C PRO A 141 8.01 5.22 12.19
N VAL A 142 7.90 4.16 12.99
CA VAL A 142 7.83 2.77 12.51
C VAL A 142 6.41 2.29 12.61
N SER A 143 5.88 1.67 11.57
CA SER A 143 4.58 1.00 11.54
C SER A 143 4.71 -0.47 11.15
N VAL A 144 3.71 -1.26 11.46
CA VAL A 144 3.65 -2.68 11.10
C VAL A 144 2.32 -2.98 10.43
N LYS A 145 2.36 -3.68 9.28
CA LYS A 145 1.17 -4.15 8.59
C LYS A 145 1.08 -5.66 8.64
N PHE A 146 0.00 -6.20 9.25
CA PHE A 146 -0.19 -7.62 9.47
C PHE A 146 -1.64 -8.07 9.22
N ARG A 147 -1.90 -9.37 9.41
CA ARG A 147 -3.20 -10.04 9.25
C ARG A 147 -3.75 -10.50 10.60
N LEU A 148 -4.89 -11.19 10.60
CA LEU A 148 -5.49 -11.72 11.84
C LEU A 148 -4.70 -12.88 12.45
N GLY A 149 -3.91 -13.57 11.66
CA GLY A 149 -3.13 -14.74 12.04
C GLY A 149 -2.86 -15.63 10.83
N TRP A 150 -2.40 -16.85 11.08
CA TRP A 150 -2.08 -17.83 10.05
C TRP A 150 -3.34 -18.42 9.37
N ASP A 151 -4.25 -18.91 10.17
CA ASP A 151 -5.53 -19.47 9.76
C ASP A 151 -6.59 -19.23 10.85
N GLU A 152 -7.79 -19.78 10.68
CA GLU A 152 -8.91 -19.57 11.61
C GLU A 152 -8.68 -20.17 13.01
N LYS A 153 -7.81 -21.17 13.14
CA LYS A 153 -7.46 -21.80 14.42
C LYS A 153 -6.30 -21.08 15.11
N ASN A 154 -5.55 -20.30 14.36
CA ASN A 154 -4.33 -19.62 14.80
C ASN A 154 -4.46 -18.10 14.56
N ILE A 155 -5.50 -17.50 15.17
CA ILE A 155 -5.71 -16.04 15.21
C ILE A 155 -4.96 -15.49 16.42
N ASN A 156 -4.02 -14.56 16.19
CA ASN A 156 -3.21 -13.96 17.24
C ASN A 156 -3.03 -12.44 17.06
N ALA A 157 -3.93 -11.79 16.31
CA ALA A 157 -3.83 -10.37 15.99
C ALA A 157 -3.77 -9.46 17.22
N ILE A 158 -4.49 -9.80 18.31
CA ILE A 158 -4.53 -9.02 19.55
C ILE A 158 -3.17 -9.08 20.26
N GLU A 159 -2.62 -10.29 20.43
CA GLU A 159 -1.31 -10.49 21.02
C GLU A 159 -0.21 -9.80 20.21
N PHE A 160 -0.30 -9.94 18.88
CA PHE A 160 0.63 -9.31 17.96
C PHE A 160 0.56 -7.77 17.99
N ALA A 161 -0.64 -7.20 18.11
CA ALA A 161 -0.84 -5.77 18.25
C ALA A 161 -0.24 -5.22 19.55
N LYS A 162 -0.46 -5.90 20.67
CA LYS A 162 0.11 -5.55 21.98
C LYS A 162 1.64 -5.59 21.93
N MET A 163 2.21 -6.63 21.33
CA MET A 163 3.65 -6.74 21.12
C MET A 163 4.19 -5.57 20.27
N CYS A 164 3.48 -5.16 19.20
CA CYS A 164 3.88 -3.98 18.42
C CYS A 164 3.87 -2.70 19.26
N GLU A 165 2.87 -2.51 20.12
CA GLU A 165 2.78 -1.36 21.02
C GLU A 165 3.91 -1.35 22.04
N GLU A 166 4.20 -2.48 22.69
CA GLU A 166 5.31 -2.66 23.65
C GLU A 166 6.67 -2.30 23.04
N GLU A 167 6.89 -2.67 21.77
CA GLU A 167 8.14 -2.37 21.06
C GLU A 167 8.20 -0.95 20.48
N GLY A 168 7.19 -0.10 20.74
CA GLY A 168 7.21 1.32 20.42
C GLY A 168 6.83 1.65 18.98
N VAL A 169 6.08 0.78 18.30
CA VAL A 169 5.47 1.04 16.97
C VAL A 169 4.56 2.26 17.06
N SER A 170 4.59 3.11 16.04
CA SER A 170 3.83 4.37 16.01
C SER A 170 2.37 4.20 15.61
N PHE A 171 2.07 3.22 14.79
CA PHE A 171 0.72 2.78 14.43
C PHE A 171 0.79 1.39 13.77
N ILE A 172 -0.32 0.70 13.73
CA ILE A 172 -0.44 -0.60 13.07
C ILE A 172 -1.53 -0.59 12.01
N THR A 173 -1.38 -1.43 10.98
CA THR A 173 -2.43 -1.68 9.98
C THR A 173 -2.84 -3.15 10.04
N VAL A 174 -4.12 -3.41 10.27
CA VAL A 174 -4.65 -4.76 10.39
C VAL A 174 -5.52 -5.10 9.18
N HIS A 175 -5.11 -6.12 8.42
CA HIS A 175 -5.97 -6.69 7.39
C HIS A 175 -6.88 -7.75 8.03
N GLY A 176 -8.19 -7.53 7.97
CA GLY A 176 -9.20 -8.38 8.63
C GLY A 176 -9.40 -9.75 7.99
N ARG A 177 -8.32 -10.40 7.56
CA ARG A 177 -8.26 -11.78 7.04
C ARG A 177 -7.04 -12.50 7.57
N THR A 178 -7.12 -13.81 7.69
CA THR A 178 -5.96 -14.66 7.97
C THR A 178 -5.08 -14.82 6.73
N LYS A 179 -3.86 -15.38 6.91
CA LYS A 179 -2.98 -15.74 5.79
C LYS A 179 -3.64 -16.77 4.87
N SER A 180 -4.27 -17.78 5.44
CA SER A 180 -4.90 -18.88 4.67
C SER A 180 -6.09 -18.42 3.84
N GLN A 181 -6.87 -17.45 4.31
CA GLN A 181 -7.94 -16.82 3.54
C GLN A 181 -7.42 -16.06 2.31
N GLY A 182 -6.18 -15.56 2.35
CA GLY A 182 -5.64 -14.73 1.26
C GLY A 182 -6.52 -13.52 0.98
N TYR A 183 -7.34 -13.61 -0.07
CA TYR A 183 -8.31 -12.58 -0.46
C TYR A 183 -9.75 -13.11 -0.56
N SER A 184 -9.98 -14.36 -0.20
CA SER A 184 -11.30 -14.98 -0.20
C SER A 184 -12.11 -14.60 1.03
N GLY A 185 -13.41 -14.86 0.98
CA GLY A 185 -14.35 -14.54 2.07
C GLY A 185 -14.50 -13.03 2.29
N LYS A 186 -15.02 -12.66 3.45
CA LYS A 186 -15.21 -11.26 3.89
C LYS A 186 -14.15 -10.85 4.90
N CYS A 187 -13.86 -9.54 4.95
CA CYS A 187 -13.06 -8.94 6.01
C CYS A 187 -13.77 -9.07 7.36
N ASN A 188 -13.10 -9.61 8.36
CA ASN A 188 -13.64 -9.74 9.72
C ASN A 188 -13.43 -8.41 10.47
N LEU A 189 -14.48 -7.61 10.55
CA LEU A 189 -14.48 -6.32 11.24
C LEU A 189 -14.53 -6.46 12.76
N ASP A 190 -15.11 -7.55 13.29
CA ASP A 190 -15.12 -7.81 14.73
C ASP A 190 -13.71 -8.01 15.27
N ALA A 191 -12.91 -8.83 14.58
CA ALA A 191 -11.51 -9.02 14.95
C ALA A 191 -10.69 -7.72 14.87
N ILE A 192 -10.96 -6.85 13.88
CA ILE A 192 -10.31 -5.52 13.84
C ILE A 192 -10.75 -4.67 15.04
N LYS A 193 -12.04 -4.67 15.38
CA LYS A 193 -12.59 -3.94 16.54
C LYS A 193 -11.95 -4.40 17.86
N GLU A 194 -11.75 -5.70 18.03
CA GLU A 194 -11.08 -6.27 19.19
C GLU A 194 -9.61 -5.79 19.27
N VAL A 195 -8.89 -5.78 18.15
CA VAL A 195 -7.53 -5.21 18.09
C VAL A 195 -7.54 -3.74 18.46
N VAL A 196 -8.47 -2.94 17.92
CA VAL A 196 -8.60 -1.51 18.26
C VAL A 196 -8.78 -1.31 19.76
N SER A 197 -9.60 -2.14 20.39
CA SER A 197 -9.87 -2.06 21.84
C SER A 197 -8.70 -2.53 22.71
N SER A 198 -7.73 -3.24 22.14
CA SER A 198 -6.65 -3.90 22.89
C SER A 198 -5.38 -3.07 23.01
N VAL A 199 -5.23 -1.98 22.21
CA VAL A 199 -4.03 -1.13 22.16
C VAL A 199 -4.39 0.35 22.18
N LYS A 200 -3.43 1.20 22.53
CA LYS A 200 -3.58 2.67 22.56
C LYS A 200 -3.00 3.33 21.33
N ILE A 201 -2.09 2.67 20.60
CA ILE A 201 -1.55 3.19 19.35
C ILE A 201 -2.60 3.19 18.25
N PRO A 202 -2.55 4.12 17.27
CA PRO A 202 -3.49 4.15 16.17
C PRO A 202 -3.55 2.83 15.39
N VAL A 203 -4.76 2.30 15.19
CA VAL A 203 -5.01 1.13 14.36
C VAL A 203 -5.66 1.58 13.06
N ILE A 204 -5.11 1.17 11.93
CA ILE A 204 -5.63 1.42 10.59
C ILE A 204 -6.32 0.14 10.08
N ALA A 205 -7.61 0.22 9.82
CA ALA A 205 -8.40 -0.91 9.32
C ALA A 205 -8.19 -1.10 7.81
N ASN A 206 -7.93 -2.35 7.40
CA ASN A 206 -7.73 -2.70 5.99
C ASN A 206 -8.56 -3.92 5.60
N GLY A 207 -9.21 -3.84 4.45
CA GLY A 207 -9.96 -4.93 3.82
C GLY A 207 -11.33 -4.50 3.33
N ASP A 208 -11.69 -4.92 2.12
CA ASP A 208 -12.99 -4.79 1.44
C ASP A 208 -13.58 -3.36 1.33
N ILE A 209 -12.76 -2.34 1.40
CA ILE A 209 -13.17 -0.94 1.22
C ILE A 209 -13.12 -0.61 -0.28
N LYS A 210 -14.28 -0.34 -0.88
CA LYS A 210 -14.48 -0.05 -2.31
C LYS A 210 -15.26 1.24 -2.56
N SER A 211 -15.87 1.81 -1.52
CA SER A 211 -16.65 3.04 -1.56
C SER A 211 -16.39 3.91 -0.33
N VAL A 212 -16.92 5.15 -0.35
CA VAL A 212 -16.91 6.04 0.82
C VAL A 212 -17.75 5.43 1.95
N GLU A 213 -18.87 4.84 1.60
CA GLU A 213 -19.77 4.21 2.55
C GLU A 213 -19.10 3.03 3.27
N ASP A 214 -18.34 2.19 2.54
CA ASP A 214 -17.54 1.11 3.16
C ASP A 214 -16.56 1.71 4.17
N ALA A 215 -15.85 2.79 3.80
CA ALA A 215 -14.87 3.43 4.66
C ALA A 215 -15.50 4.01 5.94
N GLU A 216 -16.65 4.68 5.81
CA GLU A 216 -17.41 5.23 6.94
C GLU A 216 -17.92 4.11 7.86
N ASN A 217 -18.49 3.05 7.29
CA ASN A 217 -18.99 1.90 8.04
C ASN A 217 -17.87 1.19 8.81
N VAL A 218 -16.71 0.98 8.16
CA VAL A 218 -15.54 0.38 8.82
C VAL A 218 -15.08 1.24 10.00
N LEU A 219 -14.92 2.55 9.81
CA LEU A 219 -14.50 3.45 10.90
C LEU A 219 -15.51 3.49 12.04
N LYS A 220 -16.80 3.60 11.72
CA LYS A 220 -17.88 3.65 12.72
C LYS A 220 -17.98 2.35 13.51
N TYR A 221 -17.88 1.22 12.83
CA TYR A 221 -18.04 -0.10 13.45
C TYR A 221 -16.84 -0.51 14.31
N THR A 222 -15.63 -0.31 13.77
CA THR A 222 -14.41 -0.79 14.43
C THR A 222 -13.81 0.20 15.43
N GLY A 223 -14.12 1.49 15.30
CA GLY A 223 -13.45 2.55 16.06
C GLY A 223 -12.01 2.81 15.63
N ALA A 224 -11.56 2.25 14.49
CA ALA A 224 -10.20 2.43 13.98
C ALA A 224 -9.86 3.92 13.76
N ALA A 225 -8.59 4.27 13.94
CA ALA A 225 -8.09 5.63 13.75
C ALA A 225 -8.12 6.06 12.28
N GLY A 226 -8.04 5.12 11.34
CA GLY A 226 -8.08 5.35 9.91
C GLY A 226 -8.40 4.08 9.13
N VAL A 227 -8.48 4.24 7.81
CA VAL A 227 -8.70 3.15 6.85
C VAL A 227 -7.57 3.09 5.83
N MET A 228 -7.28 1.88 5.34
CA MET A 228 -6.33 1.65 4.27
C MET A 228 -7.04 0.97 3.11
N ILE A 229 -7.02 1.61 1.95
CA ILE A 229 -7.69 1.16 0.72
C ILE A 229 -6.66 0.49 -0.20
N GLY A 230 -6.92 -0.76 -0.57
CA GLY A 230 -6.11 -1.50 -1.55
C GLY A 230 -6.82 -1.58 -2.90
N ARG A 231 -7.29 -2.77 -3.26
CA ARG A 231 -7.91 -3.07 -4.57
C ARG A 231 -9.07 -2.14 -4.97
N GLY A 232 -9.77 -1.55 -4.01
CA GLY A 232 -10.84 -0.58 -4.28
C GLY A 232 -10.38 0.72 -4.92
N SER A 233 -9.08 1.03 -4.88
CA SER A 233 -8.49 2.21 -5.54
C SER A 233 -8.03 1.95 -6.98
N LEU A 234 -7.91 0.68 -7.40
CA LEU A 234 -7.43 0.34 -8.74
C LEU A 234 -8.44 0.81 -9.80
N GLY A 235 -7.99 1.66 -10.71
CA GLY A 235 -8.83 2.33 -11.70
C GLY A 235 -9.82 3.35 -11.10
N ASN A 236 -9.74 3.61 -9.78
CA ASN A 236 -10.67 4.45 -9.01
C ASN A 236 -9.92 5.25 -7.93
N VAL A 237 -8.86 5.97 -8.31
CA VAL A 237 -8.12 6.81 -7.34
C VAL A 237 -8.97 7.93 -6.72
N GLU A 238 -10.05 8.32 -7.39
CA GLU A 238 -11.02 9.29 -6.90
C GLU A 238 -11.65 8.92 -5.55
N ILE A 239 -11.60 7.63 -5.18
CA ILE A 239 -12.11 7.17 -3.87
C ILE A 239 -11.46 7.93 -2.71
N PHE A 240 -10.18 8.33 -2.83
CA PHE A 240 -9.49 9.11 -1.80
C PHE A 240 -10.10 10.51 -1.68
N ALA A 241 -10.32 11.19 -2.80
CA ALA A 241 -10.95 12.52 -2.82
C ALA A 241 -12.38 12.48 -2.28
N LYS A 242 -13.15 11.49 -2.70
CA LYS A 242 -14.52 11.27 -2.20
C LYS A 242 -14.54 11.01 -0.69
N CYS A 243 -13.63 10.16 -0.18
CA CYS A 243 -13.50 9.93 1.27
C CYS A 243 -13.12 11.21 2.04
N CYS A 244 -12.27 12.05 1.47
CA CYS A 244 -11.81 13.29 2.08
C CYS A 244 -12.73 14.48 1.84
N ASN A 245 -13.83 14.30 1.11
CA ASN A 245 -14.73 15.39 0.67
C ASN A 245 -13.96 16.50 -0.08
N GLN A 246 -13.06 16.11 -0.98
CA GLN A 246 -12.21 16.98 -1.79
C GLN A 246 -12.58 16.85 -3.26
N LYS A 247 -12.32 17.91 -4.04
CA LYS A 247 -12.45 17.86 -5.49
C LYS A 247 -11.23 17.16 -6.08
N PHE A 248 -11.47 16.32 -7.06
CA PHE A 248 -10.44 15.73 -7.91
C PHE A 248 -10.87 15.91 -9.37
N ASN A 249 -10.15 16.76 -10.08
CA ASN A 249 -10.62 17.31 -11.38
C ASN A 249 -10.01 16.59 -12.58
N LEU A 250 -9.18 15.56 -12.38
CA LEU A 250 -8.60 14.82 -13.50
C LEU A 250 -9.62 13.86 -14.12
N THR A 251 -9.86 14.02 -15.41
CA THR A 251 -10.61 13.03 -16.23
C THR A 251 -9.87 11.69 -16.22
N LYS A 252 -10.56 10.63 -16.63
CA LYS A 252 -9.93 9.30 -16.73
C LYS A 252 -8.73 9.30 -17.68
N LYS A 253 -8.82 10.00 -18.80
CA LYS A 253 -7.73 10.19 -19.76
C LYS A 253 -6.52 10.86 -19.10
N GLU A 254 -6.72 11.96 -18.39
CA GLU A 254 -5.66 12.68 -17.72
C GLU A 254 -4.99 11.84 -16.61
N GLN A 255 -5.77 11.06 -15.86
CA GLN A 255 -5.22 10.12 -14.87
C GLN A 255 -4.28 9.11 -15.53
N ILE A 256 -4.71 8.50 -16.65
CA ILE A 256 -3.91 7.52 -17.38
C ILE A 256 -2.63 8.15 -17.91
N TYR A 257 -2.73 9.31 -18.55
CA TYR A 257 -1.58 9.99 -19.16
C TYR A 257 -0.59 10.42 -18.09
N LYS A 258 -1.06 10.99 -16.99
CA LYS A 258 -0.21 11.35 -15.86
C LYS A 258 0.52 10.14 -15.27
N HIS A 259 -0.15 8.99 -15.18
CA HIS A 259 0.49 7.76 -14.73
C HIS A 259 1.63 7.34 -15.68
N PHE A 260 1.40 7.37 -17.00
CA PHE A 260 2.44 7.14 -18.00
C PHE A 260 3.60 8.13 -17.87
N ASP A 261 3.29 9.41 -17.73
CA ASP A 261 4.30 10.46 -17.71
C ASP A 261 5.18 10.39 -16.46
N VAL A 262 4.59 10.10 -15.28
CA VAL A 262 5.37 9.90 -14.05
C VAL A 262 6.25 8.67 -14.17
N LEU A 263 5.74 7.54 -14.66
CA LEU A 263 6.59 6.35 -14.88
C LEU A 263 7.71 6.62 -15.88
N GLY A 264 7.43 7.37 -16.95
CA GLY A 264 8.41 7.72 -17.99
C GLY A 264 9.61 8.54 -17.49
N LYS A 265 9.49 9.24 -16.34
CA LYS A 265 10.61 9.93 -15.71
C LYS A 265 11.67 8.99 -15.14
N TYR A 266 11.27 7.78 -14.74
CA TYR A 266 12.10 6.84 -13.98
C TYR A 266 12.46 5.58 -14.75
N PHE A 267 11.66 5.20 -15.75
CA PHE A 267 11.76 3.89 -16.38
C PHE A 267 11.79 4.00 -17.91
N SER A 268 12.36 2.97 -18.54
CA SER A 268 12.34 2.84 -20.00
C SER A 268 10.90 2.67 -20.54
N GLU A 269 10.66 3.10 -21.77
CA GLU A 269 9.37 3.00 -22.46
C GLU A 269 8.79 1.58 -22.40
N LYS A 270 9.61 0.57 -22.70
CA LYS A 270 9.20 -0.83 -22.62
C LYS A 270 8.71 -1.22 -21.20
N PHE A 271 9.41 -0.79 -20.15
CA PHE A 271 8.98 -1.05 -18.78
C PHE A 271 7.65 -0.35 -18.47
N VAL A 272 7.51 0.91 -18.90
CA VAL A 272 6.29 1.71 -18.69
C VAL A 272 5.10 1.01 -19.34
N ILE A 273 5.19 0.62 -20.62
CA ILE A 273 4.11 -0.06 -21.32
C ILE A 273 3.72 -1.36 -20.59
N LEU A 274 4.69 -2.19 -20.24
CA LEU A 274 4.42 -3.45 -19.55
C LEU A 274 3.78 -3.25 -18.18
N SER A 275 4.24 -2.25 -17.43
CA SER A 275 3.66 -1.90 -16.12
C SER A 275 2.24 -1.38 -16.25
N MET A 276 1.99 -0.54 -17.25
CA MET A 276 0.67 0.06 -17.47
C MET A 276 -0.39 -0.93 -17.93
N ARG A 277 -0.04 -2.03 -18.60
CA ARG A 277 -1.02 -3.02 -19.10
C ARG A 277 -2.04 -3.46 -18.05
N LYS A 278 -1.57 -3.78 -16.85
CA LYS A 278 -2.43 -4.20 -15.73
C LYS A 278 -3.29 -3.04 -15.20
N HIS A 279 -2.74 -1.82 -15.15
CA HIS A 279 -3.48 -0.63 -14.72
C HIS A 279 -4.57 -0.27 -15.74
N LEU A 280 -4.25 -0.33 -17.04
CA LEU A 280 -5.20 -0.09 -18.11
C LEU A 280 -6.41 -1.03 -18.04
N ALA A 281 -6.20 -2.28 -17.63
CA ALA A 281 -7.29 -3.22 -17.42
C ALA A 281 -8.29 -2.76 -16.34
N TYR A 282 -7.87 -1.95 -15.38
CA TYR A 282 -8.77 -1.35 -14.39
C TYR A 282 -9.29 0.02 -14.82
N TYR A 283 -8.47 0.87 -15.43
CA TYR A 283 -8.87 2.19 -15.88
C TYR A 283 -9.97 2.14 -16.95
N LEU A 284 -9.88 1.16 -17.86
CA LEU A 284 -10.78 1.03 -19.02
C LEU A 284 -11.94 0.05 -18.77
N ARG A 285 -12.03 -0.50 -17.55
CA ARG A 285 -13.11 -1.44 -17.21
C ARG A 285 -14.48 -0.77 -17.35
N GLY A 286 -15.38 -1.45 -18.06
CA GLY A 286 -16.75 -0.98 -18.32
C GLY A 286 -16.93 -0.27 -19.65
N LEU A 287 -15.86 0.01 -20.40
CA LEU A 287 -15.98 0.52 -21.75
C LEU A 287 -16.61 -0.51 -22.69
N LYS A 288 -17.39 -0.02 -23.66
CA LYS A 288 -17.88 -0.84 -24.80
C LYS A 288 -16.67 -1.45 -25.52
N ASN A 289 -16.75 -2.71 -25.91
CA ASN A 289 -15.67 -3.46 -26.56
C ASN A 289 -14.38 -3.61 -25.74
N TYR A 290 -14.46 -3.56 -24.40
CA TYR A 290 -13.34 -3.67 -23.48
C TYR A 290 -12.36 -4.82 -23.82
N ALA A 291 -12.87 -6.02 -24.15
CA ALA A 291 -12.03 -7.18 -24.46
C ALA A 291 -11.18 -6.96 -25.72
N GLU A 292 -11.73 -6.30 -26.75
CA GLU A 292 -11.01 -5.97 -27.98
C GLU A 292 -9.94 -4.91 -27.72
N ILE A 293 -10.30 -3.85 -26.99
CA ILE A 293 -9.38 -2.78 -26.61
C ILE A 293 -8.18 -3.38 -25.85
N MET A 294 -8.44 -4.23 -24.85
CA MET A 294 -7.39 -4.86 -24.07
C MET A 294 -6.52 -5.80 -24.90
N ARG A 295 -7.10 -6.52 -25.89
CA ARG A 295 -6.32 -7.37 -26.80
C ARG A 295 -5.33 -6.57 -27.65
N GLN A 296 -5.73 -5.38 -28.13
CA GLN A 296 -4.86 -4.46 -28.86
C GLN A 296 -3.76 -3.90 -27.96
N LEU A 297 -4.12 -3.37 -26.78
CA LEU A 297 -3.17 -2.81 -25.82
C LEU A 297 -2.14 -3.83 -25.29
N MET A 298 -2.52 -5.10 -25.15
CA MET A 298 -1.59 -6.15 -24.71
C MET A 298 -0.52 -6.52 -25.74
N LYS A 299 -0.77 -6.24 -27.04
CA LYS A 299 0.18 -6.53 -28.12
C LYS A 299 1.03 -5.32 -28.49
N GLU A 300 0.55 -4.11 -28.23
CA GLU A 300 1.24 -2.88 -28.65
C GLU A 300 2.49 -2.63 -27.78
N GLU A 301 3.60 -2.27 -28.45
CA GLU A 301 4.89 -1.99 -27.84
C GLU A 301 5.38 -0.55 -28.05
N ASP A 302 4.62 0.25 -28.80
CA ASP A 302 4.87 1.67 -29.03
C ASP A 302 3.95 2.52 -28.15
N ILE A 303 4.52 3.36 -27.29
CA ILE A 303 3.78 4.16 -26.31
C ILE A 303 2.84 5.19 -26.99
N LYS A 304 3.22 5.71 -28.17
CA LYS A 304 2.39 6.65 -28.91
C LYS A 304 1.14 5.96 -29.44
N LYS A 305 1.29 4.74 -29.97
CA LYS A 305 0.16 3.93 -30.41
C LYS A 305 -0.73 3.50 -29.25
N VAL A 306 -0.14 3.11 -28.10
CA VAL A 306 -0.89 2.83 -26.87
C VAL A 306 -1.74 4.04 -26.47
N LYS A 307 -1.14 5.24 -26.41
CA LYS A 307 -1.85 6.48 -26.06
C LYS A 307 -2.95 6.80 -27.09
N ASN A 308 -2.71 6.61 -28.38
CA ASN A 308 -3.72 6.83 -29.43
C ASN A 308 -4.92 5.89 -29.30
N ILE A 309 -4.69 4.60 -29.04
CA ILE A 309 -5.78 3.63 -28.78
C ILE A 309 -6.63 4.11 -27.60
N ILE A 310 -6.00 4.50 -26.49
CA ILE A 310 -6.69 4.98 -25.30
C ILE A 310 -7.52 6.24 -25.61
N GLU A 311 -6.96 7.19 -26.35
CA GLU A 311 -7.61 8.44 -26.72
C GLU A 311 -8.87 8.20 -27.53
N GLN A 312 -8.78 7.37 -28.59
CA GLN A 312 -9.92 7.02 -29.44
C GLN A 312 -11.07 6.38 -28.65
N GLN A 313 -10.73 5.55 -27.67
CA GLN A 313 -11.73 4.83 -26.87
C GLN A 313 -12.41 5.71 -25.82
N LEU A 314 -11.69 6.65 -25.23
CA LEU A 314 -12.25 7.55 -24.21
C LEU A 314 -13.03 8.71 -24.84
N SER A 315 -12.61 9.22 -26.02
CA SER A 315 -13.39 10.25 -26.74
C SER A 315 -14.72 9.73 -27.28
N ASN A 316 -14.86 8.43 -27.49
CA ASN A 316 -16.13 7.81 -27.93
C ASN A 316 -17.06 7.45 -26.75
N ALA A 317 -16.61 7.66 -25.51
CA ALA A 317 -17.36 7.31 -24.29
C ALA A 317 -17.94 8.53 -23.57
N GLU A 318 -17.53 9.74 -23.97
CA GLU A 318 -18.13 11.02 -23.60
C GLU A 318 -19.29 11.38 -24.55
#